data_df5a361765935a3e39f0d58b0443e95f
#
_entry.id   df5a361765935a3e39f0d58b0443e95f
#
_cell.length_a   1.000
_cell.length_b   1.000
_cell.length_c   1.000
_cell.angle_alpha   90.00
_cell.angle_beta   90.00
_cell.angle_gamma   90.00
#
_symmetry.space_group_name_H-M   'P 1'
#
loop_
_entity.id
_entity.type
_entity.pdbx_description
1 polymer ?
#
loop_
_entity_poly.entity_id
_entity_poly.type
_entity_poly.pdbx_seq_one_letter_code
_entity_poly.pdbx_strand_id
1 'polypeptide(L)'
;MLFRSATRMAVELRQDPATKNGAIQRVAEQLGMHPETLRNWVRQAEIDGGVRPGTTTGDAQRLAELEREVRELRRANHILKTSAAFFAAELDRPTSK
;
A
#
# COMPACT_ATOMS: atom_id res chain seq x y z
N MET A 1 -5.07 -19.73 -9.55
CA MET A 1 -3.83 -19.54 -8.84
C MET A 1 -3.90 -20.13 -7.46
N LEU A 2 -2.89 -20.88 -7.12
CA LEU A 2 -2.88 -21.63 -5.88
C LEU A 2 -3.05 -20.76 -4.64
N PHE A 3 -2.33 -19.65 -4.56
CA PHE A 3 -2.37 -18.80 -3.37
C PHE A 3 -3.71 -18.10 -3.21
N ARG A 4 -4.41 -17.75 -4.29
CA ARG A 4 -5.76 -17.16 -4.19
C ARG A 4 -6.75 -18.18 -3.67
N SER A 5 -6.68 -19.40 -4.18
CA SER A 5 -7.54 -20.49 -3.71
C SER A 5 -7.27 -20.79 -2.24
N ALA A 6 -6.00 -20.87 -1.87
CA ALA A 6 -5.60 -21.12 -0.49
C ALA A 6 -6.12 -20.02 0.45
N THR A 7 -5.96 -18.77 0.05
CA THR A 7 -6.43 -17.64 0.85
C THR A 7 -7.93 -17.69 1.04
N ARG A 8 -8.68 -17.94 -0.05
CA ARG A 8 -10.13 -18.01 0.03
C ARG A 8 -10.59 -19.15 0.91
N MET A 9 -10.00 -20.34 0.78
CA MET A 9 -10.33 -21.49 1.61
C MET A 9 -10.10 -21.18 3.08
N ALA A 10 -8.97 -20.58 3.40
CA ALA A 10 -8.65 -20.24 4.80
C ALA A 10 -9.60 -19.18 5.35
N VAL A 11 -9.94 -18.16 4.56
CA VAL A 11 -10.88 -17.11 4.98
C VAL A 11 -12.25 -17.72 5.27
N GLU A 12 -12.73 -18.59 4.39
CA GLU A 12 -14.03 -19.26 4.58
C GLU A 12 -14.04 -20.11 5.85
N LEU A 13 -12.98 -20.88 6.08
CA LEU A 13 -12.89 -21.71 7.29
C LEU A 13 -12.79 -20.87 8.56
N ARG A 14 -12.21 -19.68 8.49
CA ARG A 14 -12.11 -18.79 9.65
C ARG A 14 -13.42 -18.10 9.99
N GLN A 15 -14.38 -18.08 9.08
CA GLN A 15 -15.71 -17.51 9.34
C GLN A 15 -16.56 -18.40 10.23
N ASP A 16 -16.29 -19.70 10.23
CA ASP A 16 -17.01 -20.67 11.06
C ASP A 16 -16.26 -20.88 12.37
N PRO A 17 -16.89 -20.58 13.54
CA PRO A 17 -16.22 -20.78 14.83
C PRO A 17 -15.73 -22.21 15.04
N ALA A 18 -16.42 -23.20 14.47
CA ALA A 18 -16.03 -24.59 14.63
C ALA A 18 -14.73 -24.94 13.91
N THR A 19 -14.42 -24.25 12.82
CA THR A 19 -13.23 -24.52 12.00
C THR A 19 -12.18 -23.43 12.07
N LYS A 20 -12.46 -22.35 12.78
CA LYS A 20 -11.55 -21.19 12.83
C LYS A 20 -10.17 -21.55 13.37
N ASN A 21 -10.12 -22.32 14.47
CA ASN A 21 -8.86 -22.69 15.09
C ASN A 21 -8.09 -23.66 14.18
N GLY A 22 -6.86 -23.29 13.85
CA GLY A 22 -6.00 -24.11 13.03
C GLY A 22 -6.34 -24.13 11.55
N ALA A 23 -7.28 -23.28 11.08
CA ALA A 23 -7.67 -23.24 9.68
C ALA A 23 -6.48 -22.93 8.76
N ILE A 24 -5.70 -21.92 9.12
CA ILE A 24 -4.54 -21.52 8.32
C ILE A 24 -3.52 -22.65 8.25
N GLN A 25 -3.23 -23.28 9.40
CA GLN A 25 -2.29 -24.38 9.47
C GLN A 25 -2.73 -25.56 8.60
N ARG A 26 -4.01 -25.92 8.68
CA ARG A 26 -4.55 -27.04 7.90
C ARG A 26 -4.49 -26.78 6.40
N VAL A 27 -4.90 -25.59 5.98
CA VAL A 27 -4.88 -25.27 4.55
C VAL A 27 -3.43 -25.22 4.04
N ALA A 28 -2.52 -24.64 4.82
CA ALA A 28 -1.12 -24.59 4.46
C ALA A 28 -0.52 -25.99 4.29
N GLU A 29 -0.83 -26.89 5.21
CA GLU A 29 -0.37 -28.27 5.14
C GLU A 29 -0.93 -29.00 3.92
N GLN A 30 -2.22 -28.84 3.63
CA GLN A 30 -2.84 -29.48 2.49
C GLN A 30 -2.23 -29.04 1.16
N LEU A 31 -1.84 -27.78 1.07
CA LEU A 31 -1.34 -27.22 -0.18
C LEU A 31 0.18 -27.11 -0.23
N GLY A 32 0.86 -27.54 0.82
CA GLY A 32 2.33 -27.50 0.87
C GLY A 32 2.90 -26.10 0.94
N MET A 33 2.16 -25.18 1.57
CA MET A 33 2.56 -23.78 1.72
C MET A 33 3.12 -23.52 3.10
N HIS A 34 3.93 -22.48 3.21
CA HIS A 34 4.39 -22.00 4.50
C HIS A 34 3.24 -21.30 5.24
N PRO A 35 2.93 -21.69 6.50
CA PRO A 35 1.79 -21.10 7.22
C PRO A 35 1.88 -19.59 7.39
N GLU A 36 3.07 -19.05 7.61
CA GLU A 36 3.23 -17.59 7.78
C GLU A 36 2.86 -16.81 6.53
N THR A 37 3.23 -17.32 5.36
CA THR A 37 2.87 -16.71 4.09
C THR A 37 1.35 -16.68 3.94
N LEU A 38 0.70 -17.81 4.22
CA LEU A 38 -0.75 -17.90 4.14
C LEU A 38 -1.42 -16.99 5.17
N ARG A 39 -0.88 -16.91 6.37
CA ARG A 39 -1.41 -16.05 7.44
C ARG A 39 -1.40 -14.59 6.99
N ASN A 40 -0.32 -14.14 6.36
CA ASN A 40 -0.23 -12.78 5.86
C ASN A 40 -1.25 -12.50 4.76
N TRP A 41 -1.42 -13.43 3.83
CA TRP A 41 -2.41 -13.28 2.75
C TRP A 41 -3.84 -13.26 3.31
N VAL A 42 -4.13 -14.11 4.30
CA VAL A 42 -5.45 -14.16 4.93
C VAL A 42 -5.73 -12.85 5.67
N ARG A 43 -4.74 -12.35 6.40
CA ARG A 43 -4.90 -11.07 7.11
C ARG A 43 -5.26 -9.95 6.13
N GLN A 44 -4.54 -9.85 5.02
CA GLN A 44 -4.78 -8.80 4.04
C GLN A 44 -6.15 -8.98 3.37
N ALA A 45 -6.53 -10.21 3.08
CA ALA A 45 -7.85 -10.50 2.50
C ALA A 45 -8.97 -10.10 3.45
N GLU A 46 -8.80 -10.37 4.75
CA GLU A 46 -9.79 -9.98 5.75
C GLU A 46 -9.89 -8.47 5.92
N ILE A 47 -8.76 -7.77 5.83
CA ILE A 47 -8.74 -6.31 5.86
C ILE A 47 -9.45 -5.75 4.62
N ASP A 48 -9.12 -6.25 3.45
CA ASP A 48 -9.72 -5.80 2.18
C ASP A 48 -11.22 -6.07 2.15
N GLY A 49 -11.68 -7.13 2.80
CA GLY A 49 -13.09 -7.46 2.90
C GLY A 49 -13.83 -6.75 4.04
N GLY A 50 -13.15 -5.90 4.80
CA GLY A 50 -13.77 -5.15 5.89
C GLY A 50 -14.02 -5.95 7.16
N VAL A 51 -13.54 -7.19 7.23
CA VAL A 51 -13.73 -8.06 8.40
C VAL A 51 -12.78 -7.70 9.54
N ARG A 52 -11.64 -7.13 9.18
CA ARG A 52 -10.58 -6.78 10.12
C ARG A 52 -10.14 -5.35 9.87
N PRO A 53 -9.93 -4.54 10.93
CA PRO A 53 -9.40 -3.19 10.74
C PRO A 53 -7.96 -3.22 10.25
N GLY A 54 -7.62 -2.28 9.41
CA GLY A 54 -6.28 -2.14 8.85
C GLY A 54 -6.32 -1.37 7.54
N THR A 55 -5.14 -1.16 6.94
CA THR A 55 -5.05 -0.46 5.66
C THR A 55 -5.32 -1.46 4.54
N THR A 56 -6.34 -1.18 3.73
CA THR A 56 -6.65 -2.03 2.57
C THR A 56 -5.55 -1.89 1.51
N THR A 57 -5.49 -2.88 0.62
CA THR A 57 -4.55 -2.84 -0.51
C THR A 57 -4.80 -1.61 -1.38
N GLY A 58 -6.08 -1.29 -1.65
CA GLY A 58 -6.42 -0.12 -2.42
C GLY A 58 -5.99 1.17 -1.76
N ASP A 59 -6.21 1.30 -0.45
CA ASP A 59 -5.80 2.47 0.31
C ASP A 59 -4.28 2.61 0.35
N ALA A 60 -3.55 1.50 0.52
CA ALA A 60 -2.09 1.53 0.49
C ALA A 60 -1.56 2.01 -0.86
N GLN A 61 -2.16 1.54 -1.95
CA GLN A 61 -1.80 1.99 -3.29
C GLN A 61 -2.09 3.47 -3.48
N ARG A 62 -3.25 3.93 -3.00
CA ARG A 62 -3.62 5.34 -3.09
C ARG A 62 -2.68 6.22 -2.27
N LEU A 63 -2.28 5.77 -1.09
CA LEU A 63 -1.29 6.49 -0.28
C LEU A 63 0.03 6.63 -1.01
N ALA A 64 0.51 5.55 -1.63
CA ALA A 64 1.75 5.58 -2.39
C ALA A 64 1.67 6.57 -3.57
N GLU A 65 0.53 6.60 -4.27
CA GLU A 65 0.31 7.55 -5.36
C GLU A 65 0.32 9.00 -4.85
N LEU A 66 -0.38 9.25 -3.75
CA LEU A 66 -0.45 10.59 -3.16
C LEU A 66 0.91 11.05 -2.66
N GLU A 67 1.67 10.17 -2.04
CA GLU A 67 3.03 10.49 -1.60
C GLU A 67 3.92 10.87 -2.76
N ARG A 68 3.81 10.16 -3.88
CA ARG A 68 4.54 10.49 -5.10
C ARG A 68 4.13 11.84 -5.66
N GLU A 69 2.82 12.10 -5.72
CA GLU A 69 2.30 13.39 -6.17
C GLU A 69 2.81 14.53 -5.31
N VAL A 70 2.82 14.34 -4.00
CA VAL A 70 3.36 15.36 -3.08
C VAL A 70 4.82 15.63 -3.35
N ARG A 71 5.62 14.58 -3.55
CA ARG A 71 7.04 14.76 -3.88
C ARG A 71 7.23 15.53 -5.18
N GLU A 72 6.44 15.20 -6.19
CA GLU A 72 6.51 15.87 -7.49
C GLU A 72 6.09 17.33 -7.38
N LEU A 73 5.03 17.62 -6.63
CA LEU A 73 4.58 19.00 -6.42
C LEU A 73 5.58 19.82 -5.64
N ARG A 74 6.20 19.24 -4.63
CA ARG A 74 7.25 19.92 -3.86
C ARG A 74 8.45 20.24 -4.74
N ARG A 75 8.82 19.30 -5.60
CA ARG A 75 9.91 19.49 -6.53
C ARG A 75 9.60 20.62 -7.51
N ALA A 76 8.40 20.59 -8.12
CA ALA A 76 7.97 21.63 -9.06
C ALA A 76 7.91 22.98 -8.37
N ASN A 77 7.40 23.03 -7.15
CA ASN A 77 7.32 24.25 -6.35
C ASN A 77 8.72 24.81 -6.06
N HIS A 78 9.66 23.94 -5.69
CA HIS A 78 11.04 24.35 -5.47
C HIS A 78 11.68 24.93 -6.74
N ILE A 79 11.47 24.29 -7.86
CA ILE A 79 11.98 24.75 -9.15
C ILE A 79 11.40 26.13 -9.49
N LEU A 80 10.09 26.29 -9.31
CA LEU A 80 9.42 27.57 -9.57
C LEU A 80 9.95 28.67 -8.67
N LYS A 81 10.13 28.41 -7.39
CA LYS A 81 10.66 29.37 -6.44
C LYS A 81 12.09 29.78 -6.79
N THR A 82 12.91 28.81 -7.14
CA THR A 82 14.29 29.05 -7.53
C THR A 82 14.35 29.91 -8.79
N SER A 83 13.52 29.58 -9.79
CA SER A 83 13.45 30.34 -11.04
C SER A 83 12.94 31.74 -10.81
N ALA A 84 11.92 31.90 -9.97
CA ALA A 84 11.38 33.22 -9.64
C ALA A 84 12.41 34.09 -8.94
N ALA A 85 13.17 33.52 -8.02
CA ALA A 85 14.24 34.21 -7.32
C ALA A 85 15.35 34.64 -8.29
N PHE A 86 15.69 33.77 -9.23
CA PHE A 86 16.68 34.08 -10.26
C PHE A 86 16.20 35.25 -11.12
N PHE A 87 14.98 35.21 -11.62
CA PHE A 87 14.45 36.29 -12.46
C PHE A 87 14.32 37.58 -11.69
N ALA A 88 13.92 37.54 -10.44
CA ALA A 88 13.83 38.73 -9.59
C ALA A 88 15.23 39.39 -9.44
N ALA A 89 16.24 38.55 -9.20
CA ALA A 89 17.61 39.06 -9.08
C ALA A 89 18.09 39.69 -10.40
N GLU A 90 17.74 39.13 -11.55
CA GLU A 90 18.09 39.68 -12.84
C GLU A 90 17.39 41.01 -13.07
N LEU A 91 16.13 41.14 -12.67
CA LEU A 91 15.39 42.39 -12.82
C LEU A 91 15.89 43.48 -11.89
N ASP A 92 16.38 43.16 -10.72
CA ASP A 92 16.93 44.10 -9.74
C ASP A 92 18.38 44.48 -10.06
N ARG A 93 18.98 43.81 -10.98
CA ARG A 93 20.38 44.04 -11.32
C ARG A 93 20.53 45.43 -11.93
N PRO A 94 21.45 46.28 -11.40
CA PRO A 94 21.65 47.60 -11.98
C PRO A 94 22.15 47.46 -13.40
N THR A 95 21.55 48.16 -14.32
CA THR A 95 22.03 48.25 -15.66
C THR A 95 23.34 49.03 -15.64
N SER A 96 24.38 48.38 -15.95
CA SER A 96 25.64 49.07 -16.07
C SER A 96 25.67 49.75 -17.39
N LYS A 97 25.85 50.68 -17.58
CA LYS A 97 26.00 51.26 -18.62
C LYS A 97 26.17 51.65 -19.01
#